data_0840480fdaadd58dd4a178e252dec69b
#
_entry.id   0840480fdaadd58dd4a178e252dec69b
#
_cell.length_a   1.000
_cell.length_b   1.000
_cell.length_c   1.000
_cell.angle_alpha   90.00
_cell.angle_beta   90.00
_cell.angle_gamma   90.00
#
_symmetry.space_group_name_H-M   'P 1'
#
loop_
_entity.id
_entity.type
_entity.pdbx_description
1 polymer ?
#
loop_
_entity_poly.entity_id
_entity_poly.type
_entity_poly.pdbx_seq_one_letter_code
_entity_poly.pdbx_strand_id
1 'polypeptide(L)'
;MFTKITVMLGSLLVATTVCLAQEKATTKPVVVKAPIQQTSAASGKEMFTQYCAPCHGVDGKGNGPAAPSMKSMPTDLTQMAKKNDGKFPAAKLASTLNFGSGTESHGSADMPVWGPLFRSLDKYHDTVVQQRVANIISYVESLQAK
;
A
#
# COMPACT_ATOMS: atom_id res chain seq x y z
N MET A 1 -86.31 -37.80 1.80
CA MET A 1 -85.93 -36.44 2.09
C MET A 1 -84.48 -36.51 2.58
N PHE A 2 -83.50 -36.39 1.65
CA PHE A 2 -82.11 -36.64 1.94
C PHE A 2 -81.35 -35.31 1.88
N THR A 3 -80.86 -34.82 3.03
CA THR A 3 -80.07 -33.60 3.16
C THR A 3 -78.62 -33.90 2.87
N LYS A 4 -78.07 -33.30 1.80
CA LYS A 4 -76.64 -33.41 1.44
C LYS A 4 -75.87 -32.44 2.27
N ILE A 5 -74.95 -32.94 3.12
CA ILE A 5 -73.97 -32.15 3.85
C ILE A 5 -72.74 -32.08 2.98
N THR A 6 -72.42 -30.85 2.47
CA THR A 6 -71.17 -30.55 1.72
C THR A 6 -70.12 -30.15 2.68
N VAL A 7 -69.11 -30.99 2.86
CA VAL A 7 -67.91 -30.66 3.66
C VAL A 7 -66.94 -29.92 2.76
N MET A 8 -66.71 -28.62 3.02
CA MET A 8 -65.63 -27.82 2.40
C MET A 8 -64.33 -28.09 3.14
N LEU A 9 -63.38 -28.78 2.51
CA LEU A 9 -62.01 -28.85 2.99
C LEU A 9 -61.29 -27.56 2.59
N GLY A 10 -61.03 -26.69 3.55
CA GLY A 10 -60.15 -25.55 3.40
C GLY A 10 -58.68 -25.96 3.50
N SER A 11 -57.96 -25.93 2.36
CA SER A 11 -56.52 -26.15 2.34
C SER A 11 -55.80 -24.90 2.81
N LEU A 12 -55.24 -24.96 4.01
CA LEU A 12 -54.37 -23.88 4.56
C LEU A 12 -52.95 -24.05 4.02
N LEU A 13 -52.58 -23.28 3.01
CA LEU A 13 -51.23 -23.20 2.47
C LEU A 13 -50.37 -22.38 3.44
N VAL A 14 -49.56 -23.04 4.24
CA VAL A 14 -48.51 -22.39 5.05
C VAL A 14 -47.30 -22.14 4.15
N ALA A 15 -47.14 -20.89 3.71
CA ALA A 15 -45.94 -20.45 3.01
C ALA A 15 -44.84 -20.24 4.02
N THR A 16 -43.89 -21.19 4.13
CA THR A 16 -42.66 -21.04 4.90
C THR A 16 -41.66 -20.22 4.08
N THR A 17 -41.53 -18.94 4.41
CA THR A 17 -40.47 -18.09 3.89
C THR A 17 -39.14 -18.50 4.52
N VAL A 18 -38.32 -19.24 3.77
CA VAL A 18 -36.93 -19.53 4.13
C VAL A 18 -36.12 -18.25 3.91
N CYS A 19 -35.81 -17.52 5.00
CA CYS A 19 -34.90 -16.41 4.99
C CYS A 19 -33.46 -16.95 4.87
N LEU A 20 -32.94 -17.00 3.64
CA LEU A 20 -31.50 -17.30 3.41
C LEU A 20 -30.68 -16.10 3.90
N ALA A 21 -30.21 -16.20 5.12
CA ALA A 21 -29.18 -15.29 5.63
C ALA A 21 -27.90 -15.51 4.81
N GLN A 22 -27.60 -14.60 3.87
CA GLN A 22 -26.31 -14.55 3.20
C GLN A 22 -25.27 -14.11 4.22
N GLU A 23 -24.56 -15.06 4.78
CA GLU A 23 -23.38 -14.84 5.60
C GLU A 23 -22.30 -14.20 4.73
N LYS A 24 -22.11 -12.90 4.90
CA LYS A 24 -21.07 -12.12 4.21
C LYS A 24 -19.72 -12.62 4.74
N ALA A 25 -19.10 -13.54 4.02
CA ALA A 25 -17.77 -14.04 4.36
C ALA A 25 -16.77 -12.87 4.35
N THR A 26 -16.46 -12.35 5.54
CA THR A 26 -15.39 -11.39 5.76
C THR A 26 -14.07 -12.17 5.67
N THR A 27 -13.58 -12.38 4.46
CA THR A 27 -12.22 -12.89 4.26
C THR A 27 -11.24 -11.81 4.72
N LYS A 28 -10.61 -12.03 5.87
CA LYS A 28 -9.47 -11.21 6.29
C LYS A 28 -8.42 -11.27 5.19
N PRO A 29 -7.87 -10.11 4.74
CA PRO A 29 -6.83 -10.11 3.72
C PRO A 29 -5.66 -10.94 4.21
N VAL A 30 -5.32 -11.98 3.44
CA VAL A 30 -4.11 -12.78 3.69
C VAL A 30 -2.93 -11.93 3.25
N VAL A 31 -2.15 -11.44 4.20
CA VAL A 31 -0.89 -10.75 3.91
C VAL A 31 0.11 -11.79 3.41
N VAL A 32 0.20 -11.95 2.09
CA VAL A 32 1.23 -12.76 1.46
C VAL A 32 2.54 -11.98 1.55
N LYS A 33 3.50 -12.47 2.33
CA LYS A 33 4.87 -11.95 2.32
C LYS A 33 5.53 -12.34 1.01
N ALA A 34 5.37 -11.54 -0.03
CA ALA A 34 6.11 -11.73 -1.27
C ALA A 34 7.57 -11.32 -1.05
N PRO A 35 8.54 -12.07 -1.59
CA PRO A 35 9.94 -11.66 -1.56
C PRO A 35 10.10 -10.35 -2.34
N ILE A 36 10.96 -9.46 -1.86
CA ILE A 36 11.29 -8.23 -2.56
C ILE A 36 11.91 -8.57 -3.93
N GLN A 37 11.38 -7.98 -5.00
CA GLN A 37 11.90 -8.22 -6.35
C GLN A 37 13.27 -7.57 -6.54
N GLN A 38 14.14 -8.25 -7.30
CA GLN A 38 15.43 -7.70 -7.70
C GLN A 38 15.23 -6.61 -8.76
N THR A 39 15.98 -5.50 -8.59
CA THR A 39 16.07 -4.40 -9.56
C THR A 39 17.53 -4.02 -9.76
N SER A 40 17.83 -3.31 -10.82
CA SER A 40 19.16 -2.73 -11.02
C SER A 40 19.47 -1.69 -9.95
N ALA A 41 20.58 -1.86 -9.25
CA ALA A 41 21.07 -0.86 -8.28
C ALA A 41 21.42 0.47 -8.95
N ALA A 42 21.72 0.47 -10.26
CA ALA A 42 22.07 1.67 -11.04
C ALA A 42 20.84 2.48 -11.50
N SER A 43 19.62 1.91 -11.44
CA SER A 43 18.40 2.55 -11.94
C SER A 43 17.51 3.05 -10.79
N GLY A 44 17.65 4.33 -10.41
CA GLY A 44 16.77 4.96 -9.44
C GLY A 44 15.31 4.95 -9.85
N LYS A 45 15.03 5.14 -11.15
CA LYS A 45 13.68 5.07 -11.71
C LYS A 45 13.06 3.68 -11.56
N GLU A 46 13.79 2.63 -11.90
CA GLU A 46 13.30 1.25 -11.78
C GLU A 46 12.99 0.91 -10.32
N MET A 47 13.92 1.21 -9.41
CA MET A 47 13.73 1.00 -7.99
C MET A 47 12.56 1.80 -7.44
N PHE A 48 12.42 3.06 -7.82
CA PHE A 48 11.28 3.89 -7.43
C PHE A 48 9.97 3.29 -7.91
N THR A 49 9.89 2.91 -9.18
CA THR A 49 8.68 2.30 -9.77
C THR A 49 8.30 1.01 -9.06
N GLN A 50 9.28 0.17 -8.74
CA GLN A 50 9.03 -1.13 -8.12
C GLN A 50 8.71 -1.04 -6.63
N TYR A 51 9.40 -0.17 -5.89
CA TYR A 51 9.36 -0.18 -4.44
C TYR A 51 8.59 0.98 -3.81
N CYS A 52 8.58 2.13 -4.47
CA CYS A 52 8.01 3.36 -3.91
C CYS A 52 6.67 3.71 -4.55
N ALA A 53 6.53 3.54 -5.87
CA ALA A 53 5.34 3.92 -6.60
C ALA A 53 4.05 3.18 -6.16
N PRO A 54 4.07 1.95 -5.65
CA PRO A 54 2.86 1.33 -5.11
C PRO A 54 2.15 2.19 -4.06
N CYS A 55 2.89 2.95 -3.26
CA CYS A 55 2.34 3.88 -2.28
C CYS A 55 2.40 5.33 -2.75
N HIS A 56 3.56 5.78 -3.27
CA HIS A 56 3.78 7.19 -3.61
C HIS A 56 3.27 7.59 -5.02
N GLY A 57 2.80 6.64 -5.83
CA GLY A 57 2.44 6.89 -7.23
C GLY A 57 3.67 6.98 -8.15
N VAL A 58 3.48 6.70 -9.42
CA VAL A 58 4.58 6.77 -10.43
C VAL A 58 5.08 8.20 -10.65
N ASP A 59 4.26 9.18 -10.31
CA ASP A 59 4.56 10.62 -10.34
C ASP A 59 5.05 11.18 -8.98
N GLY A 60 5.13 10.35 -7.94
CA GLY A 60 5.59 10.70 -6.61
C GLY A 60 4.63 11.52 -5.75
N LYS A 61 3.35 11.65 -6.15
CA LYS A 61 2.36 12.52 -5.47
C LYS A 61 1.62 11.89 -4.29
N GLY A 62 1.96 10.68 -3.91
CA GLY A 62 1.30 9.99 -2.80
C GLY A 62 -0.01 9.29 -3.19
N ASN A 63 -0.29 9.15 -4.47
CA ASN A 63 -1.53 8.61 -5.04
C ASN A 63 -1.40 7.17 -5.56
N GLY A 64 -0.45 6.41 -5.06
CA GLY A 64 -0.24 5.03 -5.49
C GLY A 64 -1.43 4.12 -5.15
N PRO A 65 -1.57 2.96 -5.84
CA PRO A 65 -2.70 2.06 -5.66
C PRO A 65 -2.85 1.51 -4.24
N ALA A 66 -1.78 1.46 -3.45
CA ALA A 66 -1.84 1.04 -2.06
C ALA A 66 -2.21 2.18 -1.08
N ALA A 67 -2.14 3.44 -1.50
CA ALA A 67 -2.38 4.60 -0.64
C ALA A 67 -3.74 4.56 0.09
N PRO A 68 -4.87 4.16 -0.53
CA PRO A 68 -6.16 4.09 0.15
C PRO A 68 -6.22 3.08 1.32
N SER A 69 -5.30 2.13 1.37
CA SER A 69 -5.24 1.11 2.43
C SER A 69 -4.29 1.48 3.57
N MET A 70 -3.62 2.63 3.48
CA MET A 70 -2.67 3.09 4.48
C MET A 70 -3.36 3.86 5.60
N LYS A 71 -2.78 3.85 6.79
CA LYS A 71 -3.30 4.61 7.95
C LYS A 71 -3.21 6.12 7.74
N SER A 72 -2.21 6.57 6.97
CA SER A 72 -2.05 7.95 6.54
C SER A 72 -1.64 8.00 5.09
N MET A 73 -2.08 9.04 4.38
CA MET A 73 -1.70 9.24 2.99
C MET A 73 -0.18 9.35 2.84
N PRO A 74 0.42 8.63 1.88
CA PRO A 74 1.84 8.79 1.57
C PRO A 74 2.16 10.24 1.21
N THR A 75 3.32 10.71 1.66
CA THR A 75 3.77 12.09 1.39
C THR A 75 3.93 12.31 -0.12
N ASP A 76 3.48 13.48 -0.60
CA ASP A 76 3.84 13.99 -1.92
C ASP A 76 5.34 14.33 -1.96
N LEU A 77 6.09 13.48 -2.64
CA LEU A 77 7.54 13.58 -2.75
C LEU A 77 7.98 14.71 -3.68
N THR A 78 7.11 15.18 -4.59
CA THR A 78 7.43 16.26 -5.53
C THR A 78 7.56 17.63 -4.86
N GLN A 79 7.05 17.75 -3.62
CA GLN A 79 7.04 19.01 -2.87
C GLN A 79 8.15 19.09 -1.81
N MET A 80 9.07 18.14 -1.77
CA MET A 80 10.07 18.07 -0.70
C MET A 80 10.99 19.31 -0.68
N ALA A 81 11.48 19.76 -1.83
CA ALA A 81 12.29 20.96 -1.92
C ALA A 81 11.50 22.22 -1.52
N LYS A 82 10.26 22.35 -2.00
CA LYS A 82 9.38 23.49 -1.67
C LYS A 82 9.11 23.57 -0.17
N LYS A 83 8.90 22.44 0.49
CA LYS A 83 8.66 22.36 1.95
C LYS A 83 9.94 22.54 2.78
N ASN A 84 11.08 22.68 2.13
CA ASN A 84 12.40 22.83 2.75
C ASN A 84 13.17 24.01 2.14
N ASP A 85 12.51 25.17 2.06
CA ASP A 85 13.07 26.46 1.62
C ASP A 85 13.77 26.39 0.26
N GLY A 86 13.21 25.62 -0.66
CA GLY A 86 13.73 25.45 -2.02
C GLY A 86 14.90 24.46 -2.14
N LYS A 87 15.36 23.86 -1.04
CA LYS A 87 16.47 22.91 -1.02
C LYS A 87 15.97 21.49 -0.89
N PHE A 88 16.34 20.64 -1.81
CA PHE A 88 16.00 19.22 -1.72
C PHE A 88 16.70 18.56 -0.51
N PRO A 89 15.95 17.92 0.42
CA PRO A 89 16.51 17.43 1.68
C PRO A 89 17.10 16.01 1.53
N ALA A 90 18.11 15.85 0.66
CA ALA A 90 18.70 14.55 0.32
C ALA A 90 19.17 13.75 1.55
N ALA A 91 19.85 14.40 2.50
CA ALA A 91 20.34 13.73 3.71
C ALA A 91 19.21 13.20 4.60
N LYS A 92 18.10 13.96 4.72
CA LYS A 92 16.91 13.52 5.46
C LYS A 92 16.26 12.32 4.78
N LEU A 93 16.15 12.36 3.44
CA LEU A 93 15.60 11.24 2.69
C LEU A 93 16.50 9.99 2.81
N ALA A 94 17.83 10.15 2.76
CA ALA A 94 18.77 9.06 2.98
C ALA A 94 18.58 8.41 4.36
N SER A 95 18.46 9.23 5.40
CA SER A 95 18.18 8.76 6.77
C SER A 95 16.87 7.99 6.84
N THR A 96 15.80 8.53 6.24
CA THR A 96 14.49 7.88 6.20
C THR A 96 14.53 6.53 5.50
N LEU A 97 15.21 6.42 4.37
CA LEU A 97 15.33 5.17 3.63
C LEU A 97 16.14 4.12 4.40
N ASN A 98 17.22 4.53 5.07
CA ASN A 98 18.10 3.61 5.79
C ASN A 98 17.56 3.17 7.16
N PHE A 99 16.88 4.08 7.89
CA PHE A 99 16.55 3.90 9.30
C PHE A 99 15.07 4.07 9.63
N GLY A 100 14.24 4.42 8.64
CA GLY A 100 12.84 4.76 8.82
C GLY A 100 12.63 6.22 9.22
N SER A 101 11.37 6.62 9.34
CA SER A 101 11.00 8.02 9.65
C SER A 101 11.23 8.44 11.11
N GLY A 102 11.71 7.55 11.97
CA GLY A 102 12.24 7.83 13.31
C GLY A 102 11.27 8.34 14.38
N THR A 103 10.10 8.85 14.00
CA THR A 103 9.08 9.32 14.94
C THR A 103 7.68 9.15 14.32
N GLU A 104 6.71 8.74 15.12
CA GLU A 104 5.29 8.66 14.73
C GLU A 104 4.73 10.00 14.23
N SER A 105 5.40 11.10 14.53
CA SER A 105 5.03 12.46 14.11
C SER A 105 5.35 12.79 12.65
N HIS A 106 6.12 11.96 11.92
CA HIS A 106 6.56 12.27 10.56
C HIS A 106 6.17 11.25 9.49
N GLY A 107 5.33 10.31 9.80
CA GLY A 107 4.85 9.32 8.86
C GLY A 107 4.38 8.06 9.57
N SER A 108 3.46 7.35 8.96
CA SER A 108 2.98 6.09 9.51
C SER A 108 4.10 5.05 9.49
N ALA A 109 4.06 4.10 10.43
CA ALA A 109 4.88 2.90 10.43
C ALA A 109 4.67 2.00 9.19
N ASP A 110 3.84 2.46 8.24
CA ASP A 110 3.49 1.72 7.02
C ASP A 110 4.58 1.79 5.96
N MET A 111 5.48 2.79 6.00
CA MET A 111 6.61 2.86 5.08
C MET A 111 7.72 1.90 5.52
N PRO A 112 8.15 0.95 4.68
CA PRO A 112 9.23 0.03 5.01
C PRO A 112 10.57 0.74 5.24
N VAL A 113 11.39 0.18 6.13
CA VAL A 113 12.78 0.60 6.27
C VAL A 113 13.61 -0.09 5.19
N TRP A 114 14.04 0.67 4.19
CA TRP A 114 14.62 0.12 2.96
C TRP A 114 16.07 -0.34 3.11
N GLY A 115 16.86 0.28 3.97
CA GLY A 115 18.27 -0.10 4.18
C GLY A 115 18.47 -1.59 4.46
N PRO A 116 17.81 -2.18 5.48
CA PRO A 116 17.86 -3.62 5.75
C PRO A 116 17.32 -4.47 4.59
N LEU A 117 16.26 -4.02 3.90
CA LEU A 117 15.68 -4.74 2.77
C LEU A 117 16.65 -4.79 1.59
N PHE A 118 17.30 -3.68 1.23
CA PHE A 118 18.31 -3.64 0.18
C PHE A 118 19.53 -4.49 0.53
N ARG A 119 19.92 -4.50 1.80
CA ARG A 119 21.01 -5.37 2.27
C ARG A 119 20.69 -6.85 2.05
N SER A 120 19.44 -7.27 2.19
CA SER A 120 19.04 -8.65 1.91
C SER A 120 19.07 -8.99 0.41
N LEU A 121 18.85 -8.02 -0.47
CA LEU A 121 18.95 -8.19 -1.93
C LEU A 121 20.39 -8.36 -2.40
N ASP A 122 21.29 -7.60 -1.84
CA ASP A 122 22.69 -7.49 -2.32
C ASP A 122 23.67 -8.32 -1.49
N LYS A 123 23.18 -9.33 -0.74
CA LYS A 123 24.00 -10.28 0.03
C LYS A 123 25.08 -9.59 0.89
N TYR A 124 24.67 -8.50 1.57
CA TYR A 124 25.53 -7.75 2.49
C TYR A 124 26.62 -6.89 1.84
N HIS A 125 26.51 -6.55 0.56
CA HIS A 125 27.38 -5.57 -0.10
C HIS A 125 26.92 -4.14 0.22
N ASP A 126 27.44 -3.55 1.29
CA ASP A 126 27.03 -2.23 1.77
C ASP A 126 27.23 -1.10 0.73
N THR A 127 28.25 -1.19 -0.12
CA THR A 127 28.46 -0.24 -1.21
C THR A 127 27.32 -0.22 -2.23
N VAL A 128 26.77 -1.40 -2.56
CA VAL A 128 25.63 -1.53 -3.45
C VAL A 128 24.35 -1.00 -2.80
N VAL A 129 24.17 -1.23 -1.49
CA VAL A 129 23.06 -0.67 -0.72
C VAL A 129 23.11 0.87 -0.75
N GLN A 130 24.27 1.47 -0.51
CA GLN A 130 24.44 2.92 -0.58
C GLN A 130 24.19 3.46 -1.99
N GLN A 131 24.62 2.74 -3.03
CA GLN A 131 24.33 3.10 -4.41
C GLN A 131 22.83 3.10 -4.70
N ARG A 132 22.08 2.08 -4.24
CA ARG A 132 20.62 2.04 -4.37
C ARG A 132 19.97 3.26 -3.74
N VAL A 133 20.33 3.56 -2.51
CA VAL A 133 19.80 4.71 -1.78
C VAL A 133 20.10 6.00 -2.53
N ALA A 134 21.35 6.22 -2.95
CA ALA A 134 21.75 7.42 -3.68
C ALA A 134 20.98 7.57 -5.01
N ASN A 135 20.84 6.49 -5.78
CA ASN A 135 20.15 6.54 -7.07
C ASN A 135 18.63 6.78 -6.92
N ILE A 136 17.99 6.22 -5.87
CA ILE A 136 16.60 6.54 -5.55
C ILE A 136 16.46 8.02 -5.18
N ILE A 137 17.35 8.55 -4.35
CA ILE A 137 17.36 9.97 -3.96
C ILE A 137 17.49 10.87 -5.18
N SER A 138 18.44 10.60 -6.08
CA SER A 138 18.63 11.37 -7.32
C SER A 138 17.37 11.33 -8.20
N TYR A 139 16.71 10.18 -8.28
CA TYR A 139 15.45 10.08 -9.02
C TYR A 139 14.33 10.91 -8.37
N VAL A 140 14.15 10.84 -7.05
CA VAL A 140 13.15 11.64 -6.33
C VAL A 140 13.47 13.15 -6.45
N GLU A 141 14.75 13.53 -6.45
CA GLU A 141 15.16 14.91 -6.69
C GLU A 141 14.76 15.39 -8.09
N SER A 142 14.86 14.52 -9.10
CA SER A 142 14.43 14.84 -10.47
C SER A 142 12.91 15.03 -10.61
N LEU A 143 12.11 14.53 -9.66
CA LEU A 143 10.65 14.70 -9.62
C LEU A 143 10.21 16.02 -8.96
N GLN A 144 11.12 16.82 -8.41
CA GLN A 144 10.72 18.03 -7.68
C GLN A 144 9.97 19.00 -8.59
N ALA A 145 8.86 19.55 -8.06
CA ALA A 145 8.13 20.62 -8.73
C ALA A 145 9.04 21.86 -8.87
N LYS A 146 9.04 22.43 -10.07
CA LYS A 146 9.76 23.68 -10.40
C LYS A 146 9.00 24.88 -9.90
#